data_250daf2d26c579e7f0bee4061eab861d
#
_entry.id   250daf2d26c579e7f0bee4061eab861d
#
_cell.length_a   1.000
_cell.length_b   1.000
_cell.length_c   1.000
_cell.angle_alpha   90.00
_cell.angle_beta   90.00
_cell.angle_gamma   90.00
#
_symmetry.space_group_name_H-M   'P 1'
#
loop_
_entity.id
_entity.type
_entity.pdbx_description
1 polymer ?
#
loop_
_entity_poly.entity_id
_entity_poly.type
_entity_poly.pdbx_seq_one_letter_code
_entity_poly.pdbx_strand_id
1 'polypeptide(L)'
;DSATVQKTPQEAVRVKVARVGARYIVRPVVDLGEVLNYAVPADGLLVPSRGVRTGAAASPRRVQVRLLRDRRVIEQEIAVAGCDPSVFLAGDYLRRHQDSCTVVGWNLGSTAAIEALKRGEVHIAGVHVVDAQSGESNLPYLRRHLKGNDYLVVTFAVWEEGLLAAAGNPKSVRGVEDL
;
A
#
# COMPACT_ATOMS: atom_id res chain seq x y z
N ASP A 1 42.77 -0.52 7.66
CA ASP A 1 42.18 0.61 6.94
C ASP A 1 40.98 1.11 7.71
N SER A 2 41.13 2.22 8.43
CA SER A 2 40.00 2.84 9.17
C SER A 2 39.26 3.74 8.19
N ALA A 3 38.04 3.30 7.81
CA ALA A 3 37.13 4.14 7.02
C ALA A 3 36.58 5.25 7.93
N THR A 4 36.88 6.48 7.60
CA THR A 4 36.24 7.65 8.27
C THR A 4 34.81 7.76 7.74
N VAL A 5 33.83 7.40 8.55
CA VAL A 5 32.42 7.64 8.23
C VAL A 5 32.15 9.14 8.38
N GLN A 6 32.13 9.86 7.27
CA GLN A 6 31.66 11.25 7.28
C GLN A 6 30.18 11.26 7.65
N LYS A 7 29.80 12.11 8.60
CA LYS A 7 28.42 12.40 8.92
C LYS A 7 27.69 12.83 7.64
N THR A 8 26.81 11.98 7.13
CA THR A 8 26.04 12.26 5.92
C THR A 8 25.16 13.48 6.18
N PRO A 9 25.14 14.47 5.28
CA PRO A 9 24.19 15.57 5.41
C PRO A 9 22.79 15.00 5.36
N GLN A 10 21.99 15.34 6.34
CA GLN A 10 20.56 15.03 6.55
C GLN A 10 20.05 13.92 5.63
N GLU A 11 19.83 12.71 6.16
CA GLU A 11 19.49 11.52 5.38
C GLU A 11 18.40 11.85 4.37
N ALA A 12 18.70 11.67 3.09
CA ALA A 12 17.75 11.93 2.02
C ALA A 12 16.59 10.92 2.17
N VAL A 13 15.39 11.41 2.42
CA VAL A 13 14.22 10.55 2.61
C VAL A 13 13.88 9.86 1.28
N ARG A 14 13.97 8.55 1.27
CA ARG A 14 13.57 7.70 0.14
C ARG A 14 12.06 7.68 0.02
N VAL A 15 11.54 7.71 -1.20
CA VAL A 15 10.11 7.73 -1.47
C VAL A 15 9.72 6.77 -2.57
N LYS A 16 8.50 6.23 -2.44
CA LYS A 16 7.75 5.63 -3.54
C LYS A 16 6.87 6.69 -4.17
N VAL A 17 6.72 6.62 -5.48
CA VAL A 17 5.95 7.58 -6.27
C VAL A 17 4.97 6.81 -7.15
N ALA A 18 3.71 7.20 -7.16
CA ALA A 18 2.73 6.70 -8.11
C ALA A 18 1.99 7.86 -8.78
N ARG A 19 1.59 7.70 -10.03
CA ARG A 19 0.69 8.63 -10.70
C ARG A 19 -0.74 8.13 -10.59
N VAL A 20 -1.64 8.94 -10.03
CA VAL A 20 -3.07 8.63 -9.95
C VAL A 20 -3.84 9.80 -10.56
N GLY A 21 -4.43 9.58 -11.72
CA GLY A 21 -5.01 10.64 -12.53
C GLY A 21 -3.96 11.69 -12.94
N ALA A 22 -4.21 12.95 -12.62
CA ALA A 22 -3.30 14.06 -12.91
C ALA A 22 -2.27 14.33 -11.78
N ARG A 23 -2.28 13.55 -10.70
CA ARG A 23 -1.45 13.79 -9.50
C ARG A 23 -0.37 12.75 -9.34
N TYR A 24 0.77 13.17 -8.76
CA TYR A 24 1.78 12.26 -8.23
C TYR A 24 1.58 12.12 -6.72
N ILE A 25 1.43 10.89 -6.27
CA ILE A 25 1.33 10.52 -4.87
C ILE A 25 2.71 10.08 -4.43
N VAL A 26 3.23 10.73 -3.38
CA VAL A 26 4.57 10.49 -2.85
C VAL A 26 4.45 9.97 -1.42
N ARG A 27 4.98 8.80 -1.15
CA ARG A 27 5.01 8.20 0.18
C ARG A 27 6.43 7.87 0.62
N PRO A 28 6.86 8.31 1.81
CA PRO A 28 8.16 7.94 2.35
C PRO A 28 8.28 6.43 2.50
N VAL A 29 9.47 5.91 2.22
CA VAL A 29 9.86 4.53 2.57
C VAL A 29 10.48 4.59 3.94
N VAL A 30 9.65 4.55 4.99
CA VAL A 30 10.09 4.80 6.39
C VAL A 30 10.39 3.49 7.10
N ASP A 31 9.57 2.46 6.87
CA ASP A 31 9.70 1.16 7.50
C ASP A 31 9.48 0.02 6.51
N LEU A 32 10.16 -1.10 6.77
CA LEU A 32 10.08 -2.30 5.94
C LEU A 32 8.65 -2.89 5.86
N GLY A 33 7.77 -2.60 6.83
CA GLY A 33 6.40 -3.08 6.87
C GLY A 33 5.41 -2.28 6.00
N GLU A 34 5.74 -1.02 5.64
CA GLU A 34 4.84 -0.18 4.83
C GLU A 34 5.00 -0.41 3.32
N VAL A 35 6.15 -0.93 2.90
CA VAL A 35 6.43 -1.27 1.51
C VAL A 35 6.54 -2.77 1.39
N LEU A 36 5.50 -3.40 0.90
CA LEU A 36 5.43 -4.84 0.72
C LEU A 36 6.34 -5.38 -0.41
N ASN A 37 6.92 -4.53 -1.22
CA ASN A 37 7.78 -4.95 -2.32
C ASN A 37 9.24 -4.62 -2.05
N TYR A 38 9.96 -5.53 -1.41
CA TYR A 38 11.39 -5.38 -1.13
C TYR A 38 12.28 -5.40 -2.37
N ALA A 39 11.78 -5.93 -3.48
CA ALA A 39 12.54 -6.03 -4.73
C ALA A 39 12.59 -4.72 -5.52
N VAL A 40 11.73 -3.75 -5.17
CA VAL A 40 11.68 -2.47 -5.88
C VAL A 40 12.38 -1.38 -5.07
N PRO A 41 13.45 -0.80 -5.57
CA PRO A 41 14.13 0.31 -4.90
C PRO A 41 13.19 1.52 -4.78
N ALA A 42 13.57 2.50 -3.98
CA ALA A 42 12.87 3.76 -3.92
C ALA A 42 12.78 4.40 -5.32
N ASP A 43 11.67 5.05 -5.61
CA ASP A 43 11.46 5.72 -6.89
C ASP A 43 12.14 7.08 -6.94
N GLY A 44 12.43 7.65 -5.78
CA GLY A 44 13.07 8.95 -5.69
C GLY A 44 13.53 9.31 -4.28
N LEU A 45 14.13 10.48 -4.21
CA LEU A 45 14.58 11.11 -2.97
C LEU A 45 13.84 12.45 -2.80
N LEU A 46 13.29 12.70 -1.61
CA LEU A 46 12.78 14.02 -1.29
C LEU A 46 13.91 15.05 -1.32
N VAL A 47 13.68 16.13 -2.04
CA VAL A 47 14.60 17.28 -2.03
C VAL A 47 14.24 18.14 -0.82
N PRO A 48 15.17 18.38 0.11
CA PRO A 48 14.91 19.25 1.25
C PRO A 48 14.53 20.66 0.78
N SER A 49 13.29 21.07 1.05
CA SER A 49 12.88 22.46 0.84
C SER A 49 13.25 23.27 2.06
N ARG A 50 14.06 24.33 1.90
CA ARG A 50 14.36 25.26 2.98
C ARG A 50 13.04 25.83 3.54
N GLY A 51 12.72 25.51 4.78
CA GLY A 51 11.59 26.09 5.51
C GLY A 51 10.33 25.21 5.70
N VAL A 52 10.30 23.95 5.24
CA VAL A 52 9.16 23.06 5.50
C VAL A 52 9.38 22.31 6.80
N ARG A 53 8.68 22.74 7.86
CA ARG A 53 8.59 21.96 9.11
C ARG A 53 7.74 20.72 8.88
N THR A 54 8.26 19.55 9.22
CA THR A 54 7.53 18.27 9.28
C THR A 54 6.54 18.34 10.46
N GLY A 55 5.31 18.70 10.21
CA GLY A 55 4.23 18.71 11.19
C GLY A 55 2.98 18.13 10.55
N ALA A 56 2.28 17.29 11.30
CA ALA A 56 1.02 16.71 10.90
C ALA A 56 -0.01 17.81 10.57
N ALA A 57 -0.31 17.99 9.29
CA ALA A 57 -1.42 18.82 8.86
C ALA A 57 -1.94 18.33 7.50
N ALA A 58 -3.24 18.18 7.43
CA ALA A 58 -4.04 17.55 6.38
C ALA A 58 -4.20 18.37 5.08
N SER A 59 -3.19 19.06 4.62
CA SER A 59 -3.25 19.72 3.30
C SER A 59 -2.27 19.09 2.32
N PRO A 60 -2.64 18.91 1.05
CA PRO A 60 -1.75 18.36 0.05
C PRO A 60 -0.55 19.31 -0.14
N ARG A 61 0.60 18.89 0.36
CA ARG A 61 1.84 19.66 0.23
C ARG A 61 2.51 19.32 -1.08
N ARG A 62 2.91 20.34 -1.85
CA ARG A 62 3.82 20.15 -2.98
C ARG A 62 5.20 19.86 -2.44
N VAL A 63 5.76 18.71 -2.83
CA VAL A 63 7.13 18.32 -2.51
C VAL A 63 7.92 18.17 -3.81
N GLN A 64 9.23 18.40 -3.74
CA GLN A 64 10.12 18.12 -4.85
C GLN A 64 10.75 16.76 -4.63
N VAL A 65 10.77 15.93 -5.68
CA VAL A 65 11.36 14.61 -5.68
C VAL A 65 12.38 14.52 -6.80
N ARG A 66 13.59 14.10 -6.48
CA ARG A 66 14.59 13.70 -7.46
C ARG A 66 14.33 12.22 -7.78
N LEU A 67 13.83 11.93 -8.97
CA LEU A 67 13.55 10.56 -9.40
C LEU A 67 14.84 9.77 -9.56
N LEU A 68 14.81 8.49 -9.18
CA LEU A 68 15.84 7.47 -9.35
C LEU A 68 15.46 6.45 -10.41
N ARG A 69 14.20 6.44 -10.82
CA ARG A 69 13.64 5.58 -11.87
C ARG A 69 13.08 6.44 -13.00
N ASP A 70 12.96 5.86 -14.18
CA ASP A 70 12.33 6.53 -15.31
C ASP A 70 10.89 6.89 -14.96
N ARG A 71 10.54 8.15 -15.20
CA ARG A 71 9.21 8.70 -14.98
C ARG A 71 8.13 7.93 -15.73
N ARG A 72 8.42 7.50 -16.97
CA ARG A 72 7.47 6.73 -17.80
C ARG A 72 7.09 5.41 -17.15
N VAL A 73 8.04 4.74 -16.51
CA VAL A 73 7.78 3.49 -15.77
C VAL A 73 6.87 3.75 -14.59
N ILE A 74 7.15 4.80 -13.81
CA ILE A 74 6.32 5.19 -12.65
C ILE A 74 4.89 5.54 -13.08
N GLU A 75 4.73 6.21 -14.23
CA GLU A 75 3.42 6.62 -14.76
C GLU A 75 2.56 5.45 -15.25
N GLN A 76 3.16 4.29 -15.50
CA GLN A 76 2.47 3.07 -15.93
C GLN A 76 2.13 2.13 -14.76
N GLU A 77 2.57 2.44 -13.55
CA GLU A 77 2.31 1.62 -12.38
C GLU A 77 0.87 1.80 -11.87
N ILE A 78 0.24 0.67 -11.52
CA ILE A 78 -1.06 0.66 -10.85
C ILE A 78 -0.83 0.78 -9.35
N ALA A 79 -1.29 1.87 -8.75
CA ALA A 79 -1.22 2.08 -7.32
C ALA A 79 -2.34 1.32 -6.62
N VAL A 80 -1.97 0.46 -5.68
CA VAL A 80 -2.90 -0.35 -4.88
C VAL A 80 -2.67 -0.10 -3.41
N ALA A 81 -3.72 0.05 -2.62
CA ALA A 81 -3.67 0.03 -1.17
C ALA A 81 -4.38 -1.20 -0.63
N GLY A 82 -3.80 -1.89 0.33
CA GLY A 82 -4.35 -3.08 0.96
C GLY A 82 -3.30 -3.78 1.80
N CYS A 83 -3.71 -4.77 2.58
CA CYS A 83 -2.79 -5.54 3.43
C CYS A 83 -2.51 -6.95 2.90
N ASP A 84 -3.16 -7.37 1.79
CA ASP A 84 -2.94 -8.69 1.20
C ASP A 84 -1.68 -8.68 0.31
N PRO A 85 -0.64 -9.46 0.64
CA PRO A 85 0.59 -9.52 -0.13
C PRO A 85 0.41 -10.16 -1.52
N SER A 86 -0.66 -10.92 -1.76
CA SER A 86 -0.93 -11.56 -3.07
C SER A 86 -1.18 -10.55 -4.20
N VAL A 87 -1.50 -9.30 -3.86
CA VAL A 87 -1.57 -8.20 -4.84
C VAL A 87 -0.27 -8.05 -5.64
N PHE A 88 0.90 -8.38 -5.05
CA PHE A 88 2.18 -8.32 -5.77
C PHE A 88 2.36 -9.47 -6.74
N LEU A 89 1.74 -10.62 -6.49
CA LEU A 89 1.69 -11.71 -7.46
C LEU A 89 0.93 -11.28 -8.71
N ALA A 90 -0.14 -10.50 -8.55
CA ALA A 90 -0.83 -9.88 -9.67
C ALA A 90 0.09 -8.92 -10.46
N GLY A 91 0.94 -8.16 -9.79
CA GLY A 91 1.94 -7.30 -10.41
C GLY A 91 2.97 -8.09 -11.23
N ASP A 92 3.43 -9.23 -10.72
CA ASP A 92 4.33 -10.12 -11.44
C ASP A 92 3.65 -10.78 -12.65
N TYR A 93 2.39 -11.16 -12.50
CA TYR A 93 1.59 -11.69 -13.61
C TYR A 93 1.42 -10.64 -14.72
N LEU A 94 1.04 -9.42 -14.37
CA LEU A 94 0.89 -8.32 -15.33
C LEU A 94 2.18 -8.05 -16.09
N ARG A 95 3.32 -8.00 -15.41
CA ARG A 95 4.62 -7.77 -16.02
C ARG A 95 5.03 -8.85 -17.02
N ARG A 96 4.59 -10.10 -16.83
CA ARG A 96 4.85 -11.21 -17.75
C ARG A 96 3.95 -11.19 -18.99
N HIS A 97 2.78 -10.57 -18.92
CA HIS A 97 1.76 -10.59 -19.95
C HIS A 97 1.55 -9.23 -20.62
N GLN A 98 2.00 -8.15 -20.00
CA GLN A 98 1.90 -6.80 -20.52
C GLN A 98 3.21 -6.06 -20.23
N ASP A 99 3.99 -5.79 -21.26
CA ASP A 99 5.38 -5.30 -21.18
C ASP A 99 5.61 -4.01 -20.40
N SER A 100 4.58 -3.30 -19.99
CA SER A 100 4.72 -1.98 -19.37
C SER A 100 3.92 -1.76 -18.10
N CYS A 101 3.11 -2.74 -17.65
CA CYS A 101 2.25 -2.56 -16.48
C CYS A 101 2.78 -3.31 -15.27
N THR A 102 2.91 -2.62 -14.15
CA THR A 102 3.27 -3.24 -12.87
C THR A 102 2.45 -2.61 -11.74
N VAL A 103 2.54 -3.19 -10.55
CA VAL A 103 1.80 -2.74 -9.36
C VAL A 103 2.76 -2.15 -8.36
N VAL A 104 2.41 -0.97 -7.83
CA VAL A 104 3.01 -0.41 -6.63
C VAL A 104 1.99 -0.46 -5.50
N GLY A 105 2.37 -0.99 -4.34
CA GLY A 105 1.45 -1.24 -3.24
C GLY A 105 1.79 -0.45 -1.97
N TRP A 106 0.73 0.00 -1.28
CA TRP A 106 0.80 0.56 0.07
C TRP A 106 0.14 -0.42 1.04
N ASN A 107 0.85 -0.83 2.07
CA ASN A 107 0.29 -1.68 3.13
C ASN A 107 -0.62 -0.84 4.02
N LEU A 108 -1.92 -0.90 3.76
CA LEU A 108 -2.95 -0.19 4.50
C LEU A 108 -4.09 -1.17 4.84
N GLY A 109 -4.59 -1.08 6.05
CA GLY A 109 -5.84 -1.78 6.41
C GLY A 109 -7.03 -1.28 5.59
N SER A 110 -8.09 -2.07 5.51
CA SER A 110 -9.25 -1.85 4.64
C SER A 110 -9.84 -0.44 4.72
N THR A 111 -10.03 0.11 5.92
CA THR A 111 -10.57 1.47 6.11
C THR A 111 -9.64 2.54 5.51
N ALA A 112 -8.35 2.45 5.79
CA ALA A 112 -7.37 3.41 5.28
C ALA A 112 -7.20 3.30 3.76
N ALA A 113 -7.31 2.08 3.20
CA ALA A 113 -7.26 1.83 1.76
C ALA A 113 -8.47 2.47 1.05
N ILE A 114 -9.68 2.34 1.62
CA ILE A 114 -10.88 3.00 1.08
C ILE A 114 -10.76 4.51 1.13
N GLU A 115 -10.26 5.08 2.22
CA GLU A 115 -10.06 6.52 2.32
C GLU A 115 -9.01 7.02 1.32
N ALA A 116 -7.94 6.25 1.08
CA ALA A 116 -6.96 6.57 0.04
C ALA A 116 -7.59 6.55 -1.37
N LEU A 117 -8.46 5.56 -1.65
CA LEU A 117 -9.21 5.48 -2.91
C LEU A 117 -10.13 6.70 -3.09
N LYS A 118 -10.90 7.06 -2.07
CA LYS A 118 -11.79 8.24 -2.09
C LYS A 118 -11.03 9.55 -2.34
N ARG A 119 -9.82 9.68 -1.80
CA ARG A 119 -8.97 10.85 -2.04
C ARG A 119 -8.25 10.80 -3.39
N GLY A 120 -8.41 9.73 -4.17
CA GLY A 120 -7.70 9.52 -5.44
C GLY A 120 -6.18 9.42 -5.23
N GLU A 121 -5.75 8.72 -4.20
CA GLU A 121 -4.34 8.44 -3.90
C GLU A 121 -3.91 7.06 -4.41
N VAL A 122 -4.87 6.20 -4.73
CA VAL A 122 -4.66 4.87 -5.32
C VAL A 122 -5.70 4.62 -6.41
N HIS A 123 -5.41 3.68 -7.31
CA HIS A 123 -6.33 3.20 -8.32
C HIS A 123 -7.24 2.09 -7.78
N ILE A 124 -6.71 1.27 -6.87
CA ILE A 124 -7.39 0.09 -6.33
C ILE A 124 -7.22 0.08 -4.81
N ALA A 125 -8.30 -0.27 -4.10
CA ALA A 125 -8.27 -0.56 -2.67
C ALA A 125 -8.62 -2.03 -2.44
N GLY A 126 -7.71 -2.78 -1.82
CA GLY A 126 -7.98 -4.12 -1.30
C GLY A 126 -8.74 -4.03 0.02
N VAL A 127 -9.81 -4.80 0.13
CA VAL A 127 -10.72 -4.75 1.27
C VAL A 127 -11.10 -6.15 1.73
N HIS A 128 -10.97 -6.39 3.02
CA HIS A 128 -11.51 -7.57 3.69
C HIS A 128 -12.14 -7.14 5.02
N VAL A 129 -13.43 -6.94 5.01
CA VAL A 129 -14.21 -6.50 6.17
C VAL A 129 -15.45 -7.35 6.26
N VAL A 130 -15.75 -7.88 7.44
CA VAL A 130 -17.03 -8.51 7.75
C VAL A 130 -17.90 -7.47 8.42
N ASP A 131 -19.12 -7.32 7.91
CA ASP A 131 -20.12 -6.45 8.51
C ASP A 131 -20.70 -7.12 9.76
N ALA A 132 -20.52 -6.47 10.92
CA ALA A 132 -20.91 -7.05 12.20
C ALA A 132 -22.44 -7.25 12.36
N GLN A 133 -23.27 -6.55 11.56
CA GLN A 133 -24.71 -6.65 11.65
C GLN A 133 -25.29 -7.75 10.75
N SER A 134 -24.77 -7.85 9.52
CA SER A 134 -25.28 -8.81 8.53
C SER A 134 -24.44 -10.09 8.43
N GLY A 135 -23.21 -10.10 8.95
CA GLY A 135 -22.25 -11.18 8.73
C GLY A 135 -21.71 -11.25 7.31
N GLU A 136 -22.11 -10.35 6.41
CA GLU A 136 -21.68 -10.33 5.02
C GLU A 136 -20.31 -9.66 4.87
N SER A 137 -19.49 -10.20 3.95
CA SER A 137 -18.20 -9.63 3.63
C SER A 137 -18.30 -8.43 2.69
N ASN A 138 -17.53 -7.42 2.96
CA ASN A 138 -17.18 -6.25 2.12
C ASN A 138 -18.38 -5.40 1.65
N LEU A 139 -19.36 -5.93 0.92
CA LEU A 139 -20.38 -5.15 0.22
C LEU A 139 -21.21 -4.20 1.11
N PRO A 140 -21.72 -4.60 2.28
CA PRO A 140 -22.45 -3.68 3.13
C PRO A 140 -21.60 -2.50 3.60
N TYR A 141 -20.33 -2.78 3.93
CA TYR A 141 -19.37 -1.76 4.33
C TYR A 141 -19.09 -0.79 3.17
N LEU A 142 -18.81 -1.30 1.99
CA LEU A 142 -18.53 -0.49 0.80
C LEU A 142 -19.71 0.41 0.43
N ARG A 143 -20.94 -0.12 0.41
CA ARG A 143 -22.15 0.65 0.12
C ARG A 143 -22.36 1.83 1.09
N ARG A 144 -21.95 1.68 2.35
CA ARG A 144 -22.04 2.76 3.33
C ARG A 144 -20.98 3.84 3.12
N HIS A 145 -19.77 3.48 2.70
CA HIS A 145 -18.61 4.38 2.67
C HIS A 145 -18.29 4.97 1.29
N LEU A 146 -18.77 4.34 0.20
CA LEU A 146 -18.49 4.75 -1.17
C LEU A 146 -19.71 5.35 -1.88
N LYS A 147 -20.49 6.13 -1.15
CA LYS A 147 -21.69 6.80 -1.72
C LYS A 147 -21.29 7.87 -2.74
N GLY A 148 -22.03 7.93 -3.85
CA GLY A 148 -21.96 9.02 -4.83
C GLY A 148 -20.82 8.93 -5.84
N ASN A 149 -20.09 7.82 -5.91
CA ASN A 149 -19.07 7.56 -6.92
C ASN A 149 -19.30 6.20 -7.58
N ASP A 150 -18.92 6.09 -8.84
CA ASP A 150 -18.94 4.83 -9.57
C ASP A 150 -17.67 4.04 -9.26
N TYR A 151 -17.82 2.94 -8.52
CA TYR A 151 -16.75 2.01 -8.22
C TYR A 151 -17.08 0.62 -8.76
N LEU A 152 -16.10 -0.02 -9.36
CA LEU A 152 -16.18 -1.42 -9.70
C LEU A 152 -15.68 -2.25 -8.52
N VAL A 153 -16.46 -3.22 -8.07
CA VAL A 153 -16.04 -4.18 -7.05
C VAL A 153 -15.75 -5.52 -7.71
N VAL A 154 -14.54 -6.03 -7.51
CA VAL A 154 -14.09 -7.30 -8.08
C VAL A 154 -13.66 -8.22 -6.94
N THR A 155 -14.10 -9.47 -6.96
CA THR A 155 -13.57 -10.50 -6.06
C THR A 155 -12.18 -10.89 -6.54
N PHE A 156 -11.18 -10.58 -5.73
CA PHE A 156 -9.79 -10.89 -6.04
C PHE A 156 -9.41 -12.29 -5.56
N ALA A 157 -9.79 -12.63 -4.32
CA ALA A 157 -9.54 -13.94 -3.72
C ALA A 157 -10.65 -14.30 -2.74
N VAL A 158 -10.84 -15.58 -2.52
CA VAL A 158 -11.63 -16.14 -1.40
C VAL A 158 -10.64 -16.93 -0.54
N TRP A 159 -10.65 -16.68 0.75
CA TRP A 159 -9.76 -17.31 1.70
C TRP A 159 -10.49 -17.58 3.01
N GLU A 160 -9.96 -18.55 3.74
CA GLU A 160 -10.48 -18.94 5.04
C GLU A 160 -9.42 -18.62 6.09
N GLU A 161 -9.86 -18.12 7.24
CA GLU A 161 -9.01 -17.92 8.41
C GLU A 161 -9.33 -18.99 9.45
N GLY A 162 -8.29 -19.53 10.07
CA GLY A 162 -8.44 -20.55 11.07
C GLY A 162 -7.26 -20.64 12.03
N LEU A 163 -7.43 -21.41 13.08
CA LEU A 163 -6.37 -21.70 14.04
C LEU A 163 -5.57 -22.92 13.57
N LEU A 164 -4.26 -22.78 13.52
CA LEU A 164 -3.34 -23.90 13.30
C LEU A 164 -2.86 -24.43 14.65
N ALA A 165 -3.16 -25.69 14.92
CA ALA A 165 -2.65 -26.39 16.08
C ALA A 165 -1.59 -27.44 15.67
N ALA A 166 -0.75 -27.84 16.60
CA ALA A 166 0.15 -28.96 16.40
C ALA A 166 -0.62 -30.25 16.07
N ALA A 167 -0.01 -31.18 15.35
CA ALA A 167 -0.63 -32.45 14.99
C ALA A 167 -1.19 -33.16 16.24
N GLY A 168 -2.44 -33.62 16.15
CA GLY A 168 -3.16 -34.22 17.25
C GLY A 168 -3.74 -33.22 18.27
N ASN A 169 -3.59 -31.90 18.02
CA ASN A 169 -4.14 -30.85 18.88
C ASN A 169 -3.91 -31.10 20.41
N PRO A 170 -2.67 -31.20 20.88
CA PRO A 170 -2.36 -31.63 22.24
C PRO A 170 -2.90 -30.68 23.32
N LYS A 171 -3.25 -29.43 22.96
CA LYS A 171 -3.86 -28.46 23.87
C LYS A 171 -5.38 -28.42 23.77
N SER A 172 -5.97 -29.28 22.94
CA SER A 172 -7.42 -29.38 22.74
C SER A 172 -8.08 -28.01 22.38
N VAL A 173 -7.37 -27.15 21.63
CA VAL A 173 -7.87 -25.84 21.19
C VAL A 173 -9.04 -26.06 20.21
N ARG A 174 -10.19 -25.50 20.51
CA ARG A 174 -11.43 -25.63 19.70
C ARG A 174 -11.88 -24.30 19.11
N GLY A 175 -11.49 -23.19 19.74
CA GLY A 175 -11.87 -21.84 19.33
C GLY A 175 -10.91 -20.78 19.85
N VAL A 176 -11.21 -19.54 19.56
CA VAL A 176 -10.40 -18.38 20.02
C VAL A 176 -10.44 -18.22 21.53
N GLU A 177 -11.50 -18.70 22.14
CA GLU A 177 -11.72 -18.72 23.60
C GLU A 177 -10.75 -19.63 24.35
N ASP A 178 -10.05 -20.54 23.65
CA ASP A 178 -9.06 -21.46 24.23
C ASP A 178 -7.63 -20.90 24.16
N LEU A 179 -7.45 -19.70 23.61
CA LEU A 179 -6.18 -18.99 23.50
C LEU A 179 -5.97 -18.09 24.72
#